data_75571e3cb7f7d9a7cea1a89a69f312a8
#
_entry.id   75571e3cb7f7d9a7cea1a89a69f312a8
#
_cell.length_a   1.000
_cell.length_b   1.000
_cell.length_c   1.000
_cell.angle_alpha   90.00
_cell.angle_beta   90.00
_cell.angle_gamma   90.00
#
_symmetry.space_group_name_H-M   'P 1'
#
loop_
_entity.id
_entity.type
_entity.pdbx_description
1 polymer ?
#
loop_
_entity_poly.entity_id
_entity_poly.type
_entity_poly.pdbx_seq_one_letter_code
_entity_poly.pdbx_strand_id
1 'polypeptide(L)'
;MAGHKPEEYKGVAQFLKFLSSSNIQAAWHQNTGYLPITMKAFEQTKSEGFYSKNPGTDIAIVQMTGKAPTANSKGLRLGSFDQIRGIIDEELEAVWSGDKTAQVALDSAVKRGNVLLRRFEKANK
;
A
#
# COMPACT_ATOMS: atom_id res chain seq x y z
N MET A 1 12.44 8.87 -15.21
CA MET A 1 13.67 8.41 -15.89
C MET A 1 13.62 8.86 -17.35
N ALA A 2 14.25 9.96 -17.66
CA ALA A 2 14.36 10.46 -19.03
C ALA A 2 15.84 10.80 -19.30
N GLY A 3 16.29 10.71 -20.56
CA GLY A 3 17.63 11.12 -20.97
C GLY A 3 18.75 10.07 -20.88
N HIS A 4 18.40 8.78 -20.67
CA HIS A 4 19.36 7.68 -20.69
C HIS A 4 19.49 7.05 -22.10
N LYS A 5 20.59 6.31 -22.31
CA LYS A 5 20.81 5.59 -23.57
C LYS A 5 19.91 4.36 -23.67
N PRO A 6 19.57 3.90 -24.89
CA PRO A 6 18.73 2.71 -25.09
C PRO A 6 19.25 1.45 -24.39
N GLU A 7 20.57 1.28 -24.29
CA GLU A 7 21.21 0.14 -23.62
C GLU A 7 20.97 0.17 -22.11
N GLU A 8 20.97 1.35 -21.50
CA GLU A 8 20.66 1.54 -20.08
C GLU A 8 19.20 1.20 -19.78
N TYR A 9 18.27 1.62 -20.66
CA TYR A 9 16.86 1.23 -20.55
C TYR A 9 16.66 -0.28 -20.69
N LYS A 10 17.44 -0.92 -21.57
CA LYS A 10 17.44 -2.38 -21.70
C LYS A 10 17.89 -3.08 -20.42
N GLY A 11 18.95 -2.59 -19.79
CA GLY A 11 19.42 -3.09 -18.49
C GLY A 11 18.37 -2.94 -17.40
N VAL A 12 17.74 -1.76 -17.30
CA VAL A 12 16.64 -1.51 -16.34
C VAL A 12 15.46 -2.46 -16.59
N ALA A 13 15.07 -2.66 -17.85
CA ALA A 13 13.97 -3.56 -18.20
C ALA A 13 14.29 -5.01 -17.83
N GLN A 14 15.52 -5.47 -18.04
CA GLN A 14 15.96 -6.80 -17.63
C GLN A 14 15.93 -6.96 -16.10
N PHE A 15 16.39 -5.96 -15.36
CA PHE A 15 16.34 -5.98 -13.91
C PHE A 15 14.90 -6.02 -13.37
N LEU A 16 14.01 -5.19 -13.90
CA LEU A 16 12.60 -5.20 -13.52
C LEU A 16 11.92 -6.53 -13.87
N LYS A 17 12.24 -7.10 -15.05
CA LYS A 17 11.77 -8.44 -15.44
C LYS A 17 12.25 -9.53 -14.48
N PHE A 18 13.50 -9.48 -14.05
CA PHE A 18 14.05 -10.39 -13.04
C PHE A 18 13.29 -10.26 -11.72
N LEU A 19 13.14 -9.05 -11.19
CA LEU A 19 12.40 -8.78 -9.96
C LEU A 19 10.93 -9.22 -10.02
N SER A 20 10.32 -9.17 -11.21
CA SER A 20 8.92 -9.57 -11.44
C SER A 20 8.74 -11.07 -11.69
N SER A 21 9.82 -11.84 -11.72
CA SER A 21 9.72 -13.29 -11.91
C SER A 21 9.06 -13.97 -10.69
N SER A 22 8.28 -15.03 -10.94
CA SER A 22 7.51 -15.68 -9.87
C SER A 22 8.39 -16.23 -8.76
N ASN A 23 9.56 -16.77 -9.08
CA ASN A 23 10.51 -17.28 -8.10
C ASN A 23 11.03 -16.18 -7.17
N ILE A 24 11.43 -15.05 -7.74
CA ILE A 24 11.93 -13.92 -6.95
C ILE A 24 10.80 -13.31 -6.11
N GLN A 25 9.62 -13.15 -6.68
CA GLN A 25 8.47 -12.60 -5.96
C GLN A 25 7.98 -13.53 -4.83
N ALA A 26 7.98 -14.85 -5.04
CA ALA A 26 7.66 -15.82 -3.99
C ALA A 26 8.70 -15.76 -2.85
N ALA A 27 9.99 -15.78 -3.18
CA ALA A 27 11.06 -15.66 -2.19
C ALA A 27 10.99 -14.31 -1.43
N TRP A 28 10.74 -13.20 -2.14
CA TRP A 28 10.61 -11.89 -1.53
C TRP A 28 9.43 -11.83 -0.55
N HIS A 29 8.26 -12.29 -0.97
CA HIS A 29 7.07 -12.39 -0.12
C HIS A 29 7.34 -13.21 1.15
N GLN A 30 7.90 -14.40 1.00
CA GLN A 30 8.16 -15.31 2.12
C GLN A 30 9.17 -14.75 3.14
N ASN A 31 10.15 -13.96 2.69
CA ASN A 31 11.19 -13.42 3.56
C ASN A 31 10.86 -12.03 4.16
N THR A 32 9.97 -11.27 3.53
CA THR A 32 9.72 -9.87 3.92
C THR A 32 8.29 -9.59 4.37
N GLY A 33 7.33 -10.48 4.04
CA GLY A 33 5.91 -10.25 4.24
C GLY A 33 5.26 -9.30 3.22
N TYR A 34 6.00 -8.70 2.29
CA TYR A 34 5.40 -7.92 1.19
C TYR A 34 4.60 -8.81 0.26
N LEU A 35 3.48 -8.31 -0.25
CA LEU A 35 2.62 -9.08 -1.14
C LEU A 35 3.30 -9.37 -2.48
N PRO A 36 3.10 -10.57 -3.05
CA PRO A 36 3.58 -10.88 -4.39
C PRO A 36 2.82 -10.05 -5.43
N ILE A 37 3.52 -9.54 -6.44
CA ILE A 37 2.92 -8.67 -7.47
C ILE A 37 2.16 -9.46 -8.56
N THR A 38 2.25 -10.79 -8.57
CA THR A 38 1.57 -11.63 -9.56
C THR A 38 0.87 -12.81 -8.89
N MET A 39 -0.27 -13.22 -9.47
CA MET A 39 -0.96 -14.43 -9.03
C MET A 39 -0.10 -15.68 -9.19
N LYS A 40 0.78 -15.73 -10.20
CA LYS A 40 1.70 -16.83 -10.40
C LYS A 40 2.68 -17.00 -9.22
N ALA A 41 3.17 -15.90 -8.65
CA ALA A 41 4.01 -15.95 -7.46
C ALA A 41 3.21 -16.37 -6.21
N PHE A 42 1.97 -15.94 -6.08
CA PHE A 42 1.05 -16.38 -5.03
C PHE A 42 0.80 -17.90 -5.09
N GLU A 43 0.44 -18.42 -6.27
CA GLU A 43 0.21 -19.86 -6.45
C GLU A 43 1.48 -20.69 -6.22
N GLN A 44 2.63 -20.18 -6.62
CA GLN A 44 3.92 -20.82 -6.32
C GLN A 44 4.15 -20.89 -4.81
N THR A 45 4.01 -19.78 -4.08
CA THR A 45 4.15 -19.74 -2.62
C THR A 45 3.20 -20.71 -1.93
N LYS A 46 1.96 -20.82 -2.45
CA LYS A 46 0.97 -21.77 -1.97
C LYS A 46 1.40 -23.23 -2.22
N SER A 47 1.88 -23.53 -3.42
CA SER A 47 2.36 -24.88 -3.77
C SER A 47 3.60 -25.32 -2.98
N GLU A 48 4.43 -24.38 -2.55
CA GLU A 48 5.58 -24.60 -1.67
C GLU A 48 5.16 -24.84 -0.20
N GLY A 49 3.87 -24.76 0.12
CA GLY A 49 3.32 -25.00 1.45
C GLY A 49 3.61 -23.89 2.47
N PHE A 50 4.03 -22.70 2.00
CA PHE A 50 4.36 -21.59 2.90
C PHE A 50 3.19 -21.17 3.76
N TYR A 51 2.00 -20.99 3.18
CA TYR A 51 0.79 -20.54 3.90
C TYR A 51 0.28 -21.58 4.90
N SER A 52 0.50 -22.87 4.65
CA SER A 52 0.16 -23.93 5.60
C SER A 52 1.06 -23.90 6.84
N LYS A 53 2.32 -23.48 6.68
CA LYS A 53 3.27 -23.31 7.79
C LYS A 53 3.15 -21.96 8.49
N ASN A 54 2.59 -20.94 7.81
CA ASN A 54 2.43 -19.57 8.28
C ASN A 54 0.98 -19.10 8.09
N PRO A 55 0.03 -19.62 8.89
CA PRO A 55 -1.40 -19.30 8.75
C PRO A 55 -1.66 -17.79 8.84
N GLY A 56 -2.53 -17.29 7.96
CA GLY A 56 -2.93 -15.89 7.95
C GLY A 56 -2.09 -14.96 7.07
N THR A 57 -0.92 -15.40 6.58
CA THR A 57 -0.07 -14.57 5.71
C THR A 57 -0.61 -14.43 4.28
N ASP A 58 -1.60 -15.24 3.91
CA ASP A 58 -2.33 -15.17 2.64
C ASP A 58 -3.56 -14.24 2.67
N ILE A 59 -4.04 -13.84 3.86
CA ILE A 59 -5.29 -13.07 4.02
C ILE A 59 -5.28 -11.81 3.16
N ALA A 60 -4.20 -11.05 3.16
CA ALA A 60 -4.13 -9.77 2.45
C ALA A 60 -4.25 -9.95 0.93
N ILE A 61 -3.58 -10.93 0.33
CA ILE A 61 -3.66 -11.17 -1.12
C ILE A 61 -5.05 -11.74 -1.50
N VAL A 62 -5.60 -12.63 -0.69
CA VAL A 62 -6.95 -13.18 -0.89
C VAL A 62 -7.99 -12.06 -0.81
N GLN A 63 -7.87 -11.16 0.16
CA GLN A 63 -8.77 -10.01 0.29
C GLN A 63 -8.67 -9.05 -0.89
N MET A 64 -7.46 -8.75 -1.36
CA MET A 64 -7.25 -7.84 -2.50
C MET A 64 -7.77 -8.41 -3.82
N THR A 65 -7.70 -9.72 -4.00
CA THR A 65 -8.05 -10.40 -5.26
C THR A 65 -9.42 -11.05 -5.25
N GLY A 66 -10.09 -11.08 -4.10
CA GLY A 66 -11.36 -11.78 -3.90
C GLY A 66 -12.56 -11.21 -4.65
N LYS A 67 -12.47 -9.97 -5.14
CA LYS A 67 -13.52 -9.32 -5.94
C LYS A 67 -12.91 -8.63 -7.16
N ALA A 68 -13.63 -8.67 -8.27
CA ALA A 68 -13.25 -7.92 -9.47
C ALA A 68 -13.23 -6.41 -9.17
N PRO A 69 -12.25 -5.65 -9.71
CA PRO A 69 -12.20 -4.21 -9.55
C PRO A 69 -13.46 -3.53 -10.11
N THR A 70 -14.00 -2.57 -9.36
CA THR A 70 -15.12 -1.72 -9.78
C THR A 70 -14.68 -0.27 -9.86
N ALA A 71 -15.54 0.62 -10.35
CA ALA A 71 -15.28 2.06 -10.34
C ALA A 71 -15.00 2.58 -8.91
N ASN A 72 -15.63 1.96 -7.90
CA ASN A 72 -15.51 2.35 -6.49
C ASN A 72 -14.34 1.69 -5.74
N SER A 73 -13.64 0.72 -6.32
CA SER A 73 -12.51 0.02 -5.70
C SER A 73 -11.14 0.67 -6.01
N LYS A 74 -11.12 1.81 -6.73
CA LYS A 74 -9.88 2.49 -7.15
C LYS A 74 -9.26 3.38 -6.08
N GLY A 75 -9.69 3.25 -4.84
CA GLY A 75 -9.26 4.10 -3.73
C GLY A 75 -10.06 5.38 -3.58
N LEU A 76 -9.80 6.09 -2.49
CA LEU A 76 -10.48 7.35 -2.17
C LEU A 76 -9.88 8.50 -2.98
N ARG A 77 -10.74 9.31 -3.60
CA ARG A 77 -10.36 10.60 -4.17
C ARG A 77 -10.78 11.68 -3.19
N LEU A 78 -9.84 12.15 -2.41
CA LEU A 78 -10.07 13.20 -1.41
C LEU A 78 -9.01 14.28 -1.59
N GLY A 79 -9.44 15.55 -1.58
CA GLY A 79 -8.54 16.69 -1.67
C GLY A 79 -7.57 16.72 -0.48
N SER A 80 -6.31 17.06 -0.74
CA SER A 80 -5.24 17.09 0.28
C SER A 80 -5.06 15.77 1.05
N PHE A 81 -5.34 14.63 0.42
CA PHE A 81 -5.40 13.32 1.08
C PHE A 81 -4.07 12.93 1.74
N ASP A 82 -2.93 13.18 1.08
CA ASP A 82 -1.61 12.87 1.66
C ASP A 82 -1.35 13.65 2.96
N GLN A 83 -1.72 14.93 2.98
CA GLN A 83 -1.57 15.75 4.19
C GLN A 83 -2.54 15.29 5.30
N ILE A 84 -3.76 14.87 4.93
CA ILE A 84 -4.73 14.33 5.89
C ILE A 84 -4.22 13.01 6.48
N ARG A 85 -3.61 12.14 5.68
CA ARG A 85 -2.97 10.92 6.18
C ARG A 85 -1.87 11.25 7.20
N GLY A 86 -1.00 12.22 6.89
CA GLY A 86 0.02 12.66 7.84
C GLY A 86 -0.57 13.14 9.18
N ILE A 87 -1.69 13.87 9.14
CA ILE A 87 -2.39 14.26 10.37
C ILE A 87 -2.91 13.04 11.14
N ILE A 88 -3.47 12.05 10.44
CA ILE A 88 -3.95 10.82 11.07
C ILE A 88 -2.79 10.07 11.73
N ASP A 89 -1.67 9.94 11.03
CA ASP A 89 -0.48 9.26 11.54
C ASP A 89 0.06 9.94 12.81
N GLU A 90 0.17 11.28 12.82
CA GLU A 90 0.58 12.06 13.99
C GLU A 90 -0.36 11.86 15.22
N GLU A 91 -1.67 11.87 14.98
CA GLU A 91 -2.64 11.71 16.06
C GLU A 91 -2.67 10.29 16.61
N LEU A 92 -2.49 9.27 15.75
CA LEU A 92 -2.39 7.87 16.18
C LEU A 92 -1.08 7.60 16.91
N GLU A 93 0.03 8.22 16.51
CA GLU A 93 1.31 8.14 17.24
C GLU A 93 1.15 8.64 18.67
N ALA A 94 0.42 9.74 18.88
CA ALA A 94 0.11 10.26 20.21
C ALA A 94 -0.76 9.31 21.05
N VAL A 95 -1.56 8.45 20.43
CA VAL A 95 -2.30 7.38 21.14
C VAL A 95 -1.36 6.25 21.55
N TRP A 96 -0.48 5.82 20.65
CA TRP A 96 0.46 4.72 20.92
C TRP A 96 1.51 5.08 21.95
N SER A 97 1.93 6.36 21.99
CA SER A 97 2.82 6.89 23.05
C SER A 97 2.12 7.12 24.40
N GLY A 98 0.78 7.04 24.42
CA GLY A 98 0.00 7.26 25.65
C GLY A 98 -0.32 8.73 25.97
N ASP A 99 0.00 9.66 25.04
CA ASP A 99 -0.22 11.10 25.24
C ASP A 99 -1.67 11.52 25.06
N LYS A 100 -2.44 10.74 24.29
CA LYS A 100 -3.86 11.01 24.00
C LYS A 100 -4.71 9.74 24.10
N THR A 101 -5.98 9.92 24.42
CA THR A 101 -6.97 8.85 24.19
C THR A 101 -7.31 8.74 22.71
N ALA A 102 -7.71 7.56 22.26
CA ALA A 102 -8.11 7.34 20.86
C ALA A 102 -9.23 8.31 20.41
N GLN A 103 -10.21 8.60 21.27
CA GLN A 103 -11.29 9.54 20.96
C GLN A 103 -10.76 10.96 20.73
N VAL A 104 -9.91 11.46 21.60
CA VAL A 104 -9.31 12.81 21.49
C VAL A 104 -8.46 12.93 20.21
N ALA A 105 -7.69 11.89 19.89
CA ALA A 105 -6.87 11.85 18.70
C ALA A 105 -7.73 11.86 17.41
N LEU A 106 -8.77 11.03 17.34
CA LEU A 106 -9.67 10.97 16.19
C LEU A 106 -10.44 12.29 15.99
N ASP A 107 -10.94 12.90 17.05
CA ASP A 107 -11.61 14.20 16.98
C ASP A 107 -10.66 15.30 16.50
N SER A 108 -9.41 15.28 16.94
CA SER A 108 -8.36 16.18 16.48
C SER A 108 -8.04 15.94 14.98
N ALA A 109 -7.91 14.70 14.57
CA ALA A 109 -7.65 14.35 13.16
C ALA A 109 -8.77 14.84 12.25
N VAL A 110 -10.03 14.65 12.64
CA VAL A 110 -11.20 15.15 11.89
C VAL A 110 -11.19 16.68 11.81
N LYS A 111 -10.96 17.36 12.92
CA LYS A 111 -10.91 18.84 12.97
C LYS A 111 -9.80 19.39 12.06
N ARG A 112 -8.59 18.86 12.17
CA ARG A 112 -7.42 19.27 11.37
C ARG A 112 -7.61 18.93 9.89
N GLY A 113 -8.09 17.73 9.58
CA GLY A 113 -8.37 17.27 8.21
C GLY A 113 -9.41 18.13 7.51
N ASN A 114 -10.49 18.50 8.20
CA ASN A 114 -11.52 19.37 7.65
C ASN A 114 -11.01 20.79 7.29
N VAL A 115 -9.99 21.29 7.98
CA VAL A 115 -9.35 22.57 7.60
C VAL A 115 -8.69 22.44 6.23
N LEU A 116 -7.99 21.34 5.98
CA LEU A 116 -7.35 21.07 4.68
C LEU A 116 -8.38 20.88 3.55
N LEU A 117 -9.45 20.16 3.82
CA LEU A 117 -10.52 19.95 2.84
C LEU A 117 -11.17 21.29 2.42
N ARG A 118 -11.46 22.15 3.37
CA ARG A 118 -12.03 23.48 3.08
C ARG A 118 -11.06 24.38 2.28
N ARG A 119 -9.77 24.29 2.55
CA ARG A 119 -8.75 24.99 1.75
C ARG A 119 -8.70 24.45 0.33
N PHE A 120 -8.69 23.14 0.18
CA PHE A 120 -8.73 22.49 -1.13
C PHE A 120 -9.97 22.88 -1.92
N GLU A 121 -11.14 22.84 -1.29
CA GLU A 121 -12.40 23.26 -1.91
C GLU A 121 -12.36 24.72 -2.41
N LYS A 122 -11.84 25.65 -1.60
CA LYS A 122 -11.71 27.05 -1.99
C LYS A 122 -10.74 27.27 -3.16
N ALA A 123 -9.67 26.48 -3.23
CA ALA A 123 -8.66 26.60 -4.27
C ALA A 123 -9.07 25.96 -5.61
N ASN A 124 -10.13 25.14 -5.63
CA ASN A 124 -10.58 24.39 -6.80
C ASN A 124 -12.03 24.77 -7.23
N LYS A 125 -12.58 25.83 -6.71
CA LYS A 125 -13.77 26.52 -7.20
C LYS A 125 -13.34 27.60 -8.19
#